data_a8283b70ab8629a67e2765b9f642a842
#
_entry.id   a8283b70ab8629a67e2765b9f642a842
#
_cell.length_a   1.000
_cell.length_b   1.000
_cell.length_c   1.000
_cell.angle_alpha   90.00
_cell.angle_beta   90.00
_cell.angle_gamma   90.00
#
_symmetry.space_group_name_H-M   'P 1'
#
loop_
_entity.id
_entity.type
_entity.pdbx_description
1 polymer ?
#
loop_
_entity_poly.entity_id
_entity_poly.type
_entity_poly.pdbx_seq_one_letter_code
_entity_poly.pdbx_strand_id
1 'polypeptide(L)'
;MADCVEKMGVSIERGKENWVIHGGREFLVPPKGMLDCGNSATAAKILSFIVACFDSPVVIDGDSSLRKRDFIQLTKTLVDLGCEVSSDKLPFEIIGPISGGRTSIDESVSSQIVTGIILASAGIEKQIEVSLFGDAVSRWYRDLTIEICNHCGWSGKFDEKIILSKWEVNTPEKVEIPPEISLFPLSVLFDLLHGTRSMNQDFTNLQSPIFEAI
;
A
#
# COMPACT_ATOMS: atom_id res chain seq x y z
N MET A 1 -7.19 -6.55 4.23
CA MET A 1 -5.93 -5.99 4.76
C MET A 1 -5.74 -6.38 6.23
N ALA A 2 -6.59 -5.98 7.17
CA ALA A 2 -6.42 -6.29 8.59
C ALA A 2 -6.19 -7.79 8.88
N ASP A 3 -7.06 -8.66 8.36
CA ASP A 3 -6.92 -10.11 8.56
C ASP A 3 -5.62 -10.67 7.98
N CYS A 4 -5.09 -10.05 6.92
CA CYS A 4 -3.81 -10.44 6.35
C CYS A 4 -2.63 -10.07 7.26
N VAL A 5 -2.65 -8.86 7.84
CA VAL A 5 -1.56 -8.46 8.75
C VAL A 5 -1.62 -9.20 10.08
N GLU A 6 -2.81 -9.62 10.54
CA GLU A 6 -2.94 -10.52 11.71
C GLU A 6 -2.29 -11.87 11.45
N LYS A 7 -2.41 -12.43 10.24
CA LYS A 7 -1.70 -13.66 9.84
C LYS A 7 -0.18 -13.49 9.85
N MET A 8 0.30 -12.26 9.74
CA MET A 8 1.73 -11.91 9.82
C MET A 8 2.18 -11.54 11.25
N GLY A 9 1.38 -11.81 12.27
CA GLY A 9 1.76 -11.64 13.68
C GLY A 9 1.27 -10.35 14.34
N VAL A 10 0.64 -9.44 13.61
CA VAL A 10 0.06 -8.21 14.18
C VAL A 10 -1.22 -8.56 14.94
N SER A 11 -1.37 -8.07 16.17
CA SER A 11 -2.61 -8.21 16.93
C SER A 11 -3.50 -6.99 16.77
N ILE A 12 -4.77 -7.19 16.44
CA ILE A 12 -5.73 -6.10 16.21
C ILE A 12 -6.96 -6.31 17.10
N GLU A 13 -7.15 -5.42 18.06
CA GLU A 13 -8.35 -5.36 18.87
C GLU A 13 -9.38 -4.45 18.18
N ARG A 14 -10.47 -5.05 17.69
CA ARG A 14 -11.50 -4.33 16.93
C ARG A 14 -12.62 -3.85 17.87
N GLY A 15 -12.57 -2.60 18.30
CA GLY A 15 -13.67 -1.93 19.00
C GLY A 15 -14.70 -1.34 18.04
N LYS A 16 -15.83 -0.88 18.58
CA LYS A 16 -16.90 -0.24 17.78
C LYS A 16 -16.49 1.15 17.26
N GLU A 17 -15.76 1.90 18.06
CA GLU A 17 -15.38 3.29 17.77
C GLU A 17 -13.89 3.42 17.42
N ASN A 18 -13.05 2.50 17.89
CA ASN A 18 -11.62 2.51 17.68
C ASN A 18 -11.07 1.09 17.52
N TRP A 19 -9.94 0.98 16.86
CA TRP A 19 -9.14 -0.23 16.82
C TRP A 19 -7.82 0.02 17.51
N VAL A 20 -7.33 -0.97 18.25
CA VAL A 20 -5.98 -0.96 18.83
C VAL A 20 -5.13 -1.95 18.05
N ILE A 21 -4.03 -1.47 17.49
CA ILE A 21 -3.11 -2.27 16.69
C ILE A 21 -1.83 -2.42 17.48
N HIS A 22 -1.54 -3.65 17.90
CA HIS A 22 -0.28 -4.03 18.55
C HIS A 22 0.64 -4.58 17.48
N GLY A 23 1.47 -3.73 16.92
CA GLY A 23 2.35 -4.07 15.83
C GLY A 23 3.71 -3.41 16.00
N GLY A 24 4.60 -3.81 15.18
CA GLY A 24 5.96 -3.34 15.05
C GLY A 24 6.68 -4.26 14.09
N ARG A 25 7.78 -3.82 13.50
CA ARG A 25 8.52 -4.63 12.55
C ARG A 25 8.97 -5.96 13.16
N GLU A 26 9.35 -5.96 14.43
CA GLU A 26 9.79 -7.11 15.19
C GLU A 26 8.72 -8.19 15.38
N PHE A 27 7.44 -7.85 15.21
CA PHE A 27 6.33 -8.78 15.29
C PHE A 27 5.96 -9.40 13.95
N LEU A 28 6.44 -8.84 12.83
CA LEU A 28 6.13 -9.35 11.52
C LEU A 28 6.84 -10.68 11.27
N VAL A 29 6.05 -11.70 11.00
CA VAL A 29 6.52 -13.05 10.66
C VAL A 29 5.89 -13.50 9.33
N PRO A 30 6.54 -14.45 8.62
CA PRO A 30 5.91 -15.05 7.45
C PRO A 30 4.53 -15.61 7.79
N PRO A 31 3.49 -15.32 7.01
CA PRO A 31 2.13 -15.74 7.32
C PRO A 31 2.01 -17.28 7.23
N LYS A 32 1.21 -17.85 8.12
CA LYS A 32 0.83 -19.26 8.03
C LYS A 32 -0.28 -19.40 6.98
N GLY A 33 0.10 -19.87 5.79
CA GLY A 33 -0.83 -20.08 4.69
C GLY A 33 -1.04 -18.85 3.82
N MET A 34 -2.06 -18.89 2.99
CA MET A 34 -2.38 -17.90 1.97
C MET A 34 -2.94 -16.59 2.58
N LEU A 35 -2.53 -15.47 2.03
CA LEU A 35 -3.13 -14.16 2.28
C LEU A 35 -4.26 -13.91 1.27
N ASP A 36 -5.49 -13.90 1.77
CA ASP A 36 -6.67 -13.57 0.97
C ASP A 36 -6.94 -12.07 1.02
N CYS A 37 -6.75 -11.40 -0.10
CA CYS A 37 -6.94 -9.96 -0.28
C CYS A 37 -8.40 -9.60 -0.64
N GLY A 38 -9.31 -10.57 -0.73
CA GLY A 38 -10.69 -10.35 -1.17
C GLY A 38 -10.73 -9.70 -2.55
N ASN A 39 -11.40 -8.55 -2.68
CA ASN A 39 -11.45 -7.78 -3.93
C ASN A 39 -10.46 -6.59 -3.95
N SER A 40 -9.51 -6.52 -3.02
CA SER A 40 -8.64 -5.37 -2.89
C SER A 40 -7.31 -5.52 -3.63
N ALA A 41 -7.19 -4.91 -4.83
CA ALA A 41 -5.92 -4.83 -5.54
C ALA A 41 -4.85 -4.03 -4.76
N THR A 42 -5.27 -3.04 -4.00
CA THR A 42 -4.37 -2.27 -3.12
C THR A 42 -3.74 -3.17 -2.06
N ALA A 43 -4.57 -4.00 -1.38
CA ALA A 43 -4.07 -4.96 -0.41
C ALA A 43 -3.11 -5.96 -1.05
N ALA A 44 -3.47 -6.55 -2.19
CA ALA A 44 -2.63 -7.52 -2.89
C ALA A 44 -1.27 -6.91 -3.27
N LYS A 45 -1.25 -5.70 -3.84
CA LYS A 45 -0.01 -5.05 -4.27
C LYS A 45 0.89 -4.65 -3.11
N ILE A 46 0.34 -4.04 -2.05
CA ILE A 46 1.13 -3.62 -0.89
C ILE A 46 1.67 -4.84 -0.15
N LEU A 47 0.81 -5.82 0.15
CA LEU A 47 1.21 -7.02 0.88
C LEU A 47 2.25 -7.84 0.12
N SER A 48 2.19 -7.88 -1.22
CA SER A 48 3.21 -8.56 -2.03
C SER A 48 4.62 -8.02 -1.79
N PHE A 49 4.78 -6.70 -1.64
CA PHE A 49 6.10 -6.13 -1.29
C PHE A 49 6.49 -6.39 0.16
N ILE A 50 5.52 -6.37 1.08
CA ILE A 50 5.80 -6.66 2.50
C ILE A 50 6.24 -8.11 2.67
N VAL A 51 5.53 -9.07 2.07
CA VAL A 51 5.90 -10.49 2.18
C VAL A 51 7.19 -10.83 1.42
N ALA A 52 7.52 -10.06 0.38
CA ALA A 52 8.79 -10.17 -0.32
C ALA A 52 10.02 -9.77 0.52
N CYS A 53 9.82 -9.26 1.74
CA CYS A 53 10.90 -9.06 2.70
C CYS A 53 11.26 -10.35 3.47
N PHE A 54 10.44 -11.40 3.38
CA PHE A 54 10.68 -12.66 4.07
C PHE A 54 11.44 -13.65 3.18
N ASP A 55 12.28 -14.45 3.79
CA ASP A 55 12.93 -15.61 3.16
C ASP A 55 12.04 -16.86 3.31
N SER A 56 10.84 -16.78 2.73
CA SER A 56 9.84 -17.86 2.83
C SER A 56 8.79 -17.70 1.74
N PRO A 57 8.27 -18.81 1.19
CA PRO A 57 7.20 -18.76 0.21
C PRO A 57 5.89 -18.27 0.83
N VAL A 58 5.25 -17.28 0.20
CA VAL A 58 3.96 -16.76 0.61
C VAL A 58 3.03 -16.69 -0.59
N VAL A 59 1.83 -17.23 -0.44
CA VAL A 59 0.79 -17.18 -1.48
C VAL A 59 -0.12 -15.97 -1.24
N ILE A 60 -0.28 -15.15 -2.26
CA ILE A 60 -1.27 -14.06 -2.33
C ILE A 60 -2.40 -14.52 -3.22
N ASP A 61 -3.63 -14.27 -2.77
CA ASP A 61 -4.84 -14.58 -3.53
C ASP A 61 -5.95 -13.56 -3.25
N GLY A 62 -7.10 -13.75 -3.88
CA GLY A 62 -8.29 -12.96 -3.71
C GLY A 62 -9.51 -13.57 -4.39
N ASP A 63 -10.58 -12.80 -4.47
CA ASP A 63 -11.82 -13.28 -5.08
C ASP A 63 -11.73 -13.43 -6.61
N SER A 64 -12.79 -13.95 -7.20
CA SER A 64 -12.88 -14.19 -8.65
C SER A 64 -12.75 -12.91 -9.49
N SER A 65 -13.06 -11.74 -8.93
CA SER A 65 -12.91 -10.45 -9.58
C SER A 65 -11.45 -10.00 -9.55
N LEU A 66 -10.79 -10.12 -8.39
CA LEU A 66 -9.38 -9.76 -8.23
C LEU A 66 -8.46 -10.66 -9.08
N ARG A 67 -8.75 -11.95 -9.19
CA ARG A 67 -8.00 -12.90 -10.02
C ARG A 67 -8.03 -12.58 -11.53
N LYS A 68 -8.98 -11.75 -11.98
CA LYS A 68 -9.06 -11.29 -13.38
C LYS A 68 -8.17 -10.09 -13.68
N ARG A 69 -7.66 -9.43 -12.63
CA ARG A 69 -6.82 -8.24 -12.78
C ARG A 69 -5.39 -8.62 -13.14
N ASP A 70 -4.68 -7.66 -13.72
CA ASP A 70 -3.30 -7.79 -14.14
C ASP A 70 -2.35 -7.38 -13.01
N PHE A 71 -1.32 -8.20 -12.80
CA PHE A 71 -0.26 -7.94 -11.83
C PHE A 71 1.14 -7.95 -12.48
N ILE A 72 1.23 -7.96 -13.81
CA ILE A 72 2.50 -8.08 -14.56
C ILE A 72 3.56 -7.08 -14.07
N GLN A 73 3.20 -5.81 -13.89
CA GLN A 73 4.18 -4.82 -13.44
C GLN A 73 4.65 -5.08 -12.00
N LEU A 74 3.76 -5.53 -11.12
CA LEU A 74 4.12 -5.92 -9.75
C LEU A 74 5.11 -7.07 -9.76
N THR A 75 4.76 -8.16 -10.46
CA THR A 75 5.59 -9.38 -10.49
C THR A 75 6.93 -9.13 -11.15
N LYS A 76 6.94 -8.36 -12.26
CA LYS A 76 8.18 -7.90 -12.89
C LYS A 76 9.06 -7.11 -11.92
N THR A 77 8.48 -6.16 -11.16
CA THR A 77 9.23 -5.37 -10.18
C THR A 77 9.84 -6.27 -9.10
N LEU A 78 9.11 -7.25 -8.59
CA LEU A 78 9.62 -8.20 -7.59
C LEU A 78 10.76 -9.07 -8.15
N VAL A 79 10.63 -9.54 -9.39
CA VAL A 79 11.69 -10.32 -10.07
C VAL A 79 12.93 -9.47 -10.33
N ASP A 80 12.78 -8.23 -10.79
CA ASP A 80 13.90 -7.28 -10.97
C ASP A 80 14.67 -7.07 -9.65
N LEU A 81 13.98 -7.20 -8.51
CA LEU A 81 14.55 -7.04 -7.17
C LEU A 81 15.02 -8.35 -6.52
N GLY A 82 15.02 -9.44 -7.30
CA GLY A 82 15.61 -10.71 -6.91
C GLY A 82 14.65 -11.70 -6.23
N CYS A 83 13.35 -11.45 -6.24
CA CYS A 83 12.36 -12.42 -5.77
C CYS A 83 11.98 -13.43 -6.85
N GLU A 84 11.54 -14.62 -6.43
CA GLU A 84 10.87 -15.56 -7.31
C GLU A 84 9.36 -15.36 -7.22
N VAL A 85 8.68 -15.35 -8.38
CA VAL A 85 7.21 -15.19 -8.45
C VAL A 85 6.65 -16.24 -9.41
N SER A 86 5.66 -16.99 -8.98
CA SER A 86 5.17 -18.17 -9.72
C SER A 86 4.28 -17.82 -10.91
N SER A 87 3.64 -16.65 -10.92
CA SER A 87 2.65 -16.26 -11.95
C SER A 87 2.40 -14.74 -11.93
N ASP A 88 1.94 -14.19 -13.06
CA ASP A 88 1.48 -12.80 -13.17
C ASP A 88 -0.01 -12.63 -12.82
N LYS A 89 -0.68 -13.71 -12.43
CA LYS A 89 -2.10 -13.71 -12.04
C LYS A 89 -2.29 -14.44 -10.71
N LEU A 90 -3.23 -13.95 -9.92
CA LEU A 90 -3.63 -14.60 -8.68
C LEU A 90 -4.28 -15.99 -8.93
N PRO A 91 -4.04 -16.95 -8.04
CA PRO A 91 -3.06 -16.88 -6.94
C PRO A 91 -1.63 -16.97 -7.46
N PHE A 92 -0.72 -16.24 -6.83
CA PHE A 92 0.71 -16.38 -7.07
C PHE A 92 1.48 -16.54 -5.77
N GLU A 93 2.60 -17.25 -5.84
CA GLU A 93 3.55 -17.41 -4.75
C GLU A 93 4.73 -16.45 -4.95
N ILE A 94 5.16 -15.84 -3.87
CA ILE A 94 6.32 -14.96 -3.81
C ILE A 94 7.32 -15.59 -2.85
N ILE A 95 8.58 -15.69 -3.29
CA ILE A 95 9.72 -16.10 -2.45
C ILE A 95 10.73 -14.95 -2.48
N GLY A 96 10.93 -14.33 -1.32
CA GLY A 96 11.96 -13.31 -1.10
C GLY A 96 13.26 -13.91 -0.55
N PRO A 97 14.12 -13.14 0.08
CA PRO A 97 13.93 -11.71 0.33
C PRO A 97 14.29 -10.84 -0.86
N ILE A 98 13.73 -9.62 -0.91
CA ILE A 98 14.19 -8.58 -1.84
C ILE A 98 15.70 -8.40 -1.64
N SER A 99 16.46 -8.64 -2.70
CA SER A 99 17.93 -8.63 -2.67
C SER A 99 18.54 -7.26 -3.01
N GLY A 100 17.70 -6.23 -3.21
CA GLY A 100 18.11 -4.93 -3.70
C GLY A 100 18.24 -4.90 -5.21
N GLY A 101 18.72 -3.79 -5.77
CA GLY A 101 18.93 -3.68 -7.22
C GLY A 101 18.22 -2.50 -7.85
N ARG A 102 17.87 -2.64 -9.13
CA ARG A 102 17.24 -1.59 -9.93
C ARG A 102 15.98 -2.11 -10.59
N THR A 103 14.96 -1.28 -10.60
CA THR A 103 13.72 -1.55 -11.33
C THR A 103 13.18 -0.27 -11.94
N SER A 104 12.20 -0.41 -12.83
CA SER A 104 11.47 0.71 -13.41
C SER A 104 9.97 0.49 -13.31
N ILE A 105 9.24 1.52 -12.90
CA ILE A 105 7.80 1.48 -12.68
C ILE A 105 7.13 2.50 -13.60
N ASP A 106 6.15 2.02 -14.36
CA ASP A 106 5.26 2.86 -15.14
C ASP A 106 4.11 3.35 -14.26
N GLU A 107 4.15 4.63 -13.89
CA GLU A 107 3.14 5.23 -13.03
C GLU A 107 1.78 5.40 -13.73
N SER A 108 1.73 5.29 -15.05
CA SER A 108 0.46 5.30 -15.81
C SER A 108 -0.38 4.05 -15.56
N VAL A 109 0.24 2.97 -15.07
CA VAL A 109 -0.44 1.70 -14.74
C VAL A 109 -0.97 1.70 -13.31
N SER A 110 -0.14 2.08 -12.33
CA SER A 110 -0.55 2.05 -10.92
C SER A 110 0.43 2.74 -9.97
N SER A 111 -0.04 3.71 -9.21
CA SER A 111 0.69 4.31 -8.08
C SER A 111 0.89 3.36 -6.89
N GLN A 112 0.07 2.29 -6.78
CA GLN A 112 0.08 1.37 -5.64
C GLN A 112 1.35 0.51 -5.56
N ILE A 113 2.05 0.31 -6.69
CA ILE A 113 3.34 -0.39 -6.72
C ILE A 113 4.40 0.46 -6.02
N VAL A 114 4.41 1.76 -6.30
CA VAL A 114 5.31 2.72 -5.65
C VAL A 114 5.03 2.76 -4.15
N THR A 115 3.76 2.81 -3.73
CA THR A 115 3.36 2.72 -2.33
C THR A 115 3.92 1.45 -1.66
N GLY A 116 3.71 0.30 -2.30
CA GLY A 116 4.15 -0.99 -1.75
C GLY A 116 5.66 -1.07 -1.53
N ILE A 117 6.45 -0.63 -2.51
CA ILE A 117 7.91 -0.70 -2.42
C ILE A 117 8.48 0.30 -1.40
N ILE A 118 7.90 1.50 -1.26
CA ILE A 118 8.30 2.48 -0.24
C ILE A 118 8.05 1.89 1.16
N LEU A 119 6.85 1.35 1.42
CA LEU A 119 6.52 0.74 2.71
C LEU A 119 7.44 -0.45 3.03
N ALA A 120 7.69 -1.32 2.05
CA ALA A 120 8.57 -2.47 2.23
C ALA A 120 10.03 -2.08 2.48
N SER A 121 10.47 -0.89 2.00
CA SER A 121 11.87 -0.47 2.13
C SER A 121 12.37 -0.40 3.58
N ALA A 122 11.49 -0.18 4.56
CA ALA A 122 11.84 -0.30 5.97
C ALA A 122 12.37 -1.70 6.33
N GLY A 123 11.93 -2.74 5.60
CA GLY A 123 12.31 -4.14 5.78
C GLY A 123 13.50 -4.62 4.97
N ILE A 124 14.01 -3.83 4.03
CA ILE A 124 14.99 -4.24 3.04
C ILE A 124 16.40 -3.88 3.51
N GLU A 125 17.32 -4.84 3.43
CA GLU A 125 18.71 -4.64 3.89
C GLU A 125 19.59 -3.93 2.83
N LYS A 126 19.32 -4.12 1.56
CA LYS A 126 20.11 -3.55 0.46
C LYS A 126 19.34 -2.44 -0.25
N GLN A 127 20.08 -1.47 -0.75
CA GLN A 127 19.52 -0.34 -1.48
C GLN A 127 18.81 -0.76 -2.76
N ILE A 128 17.70 -0.08 -3.07
CA ILE A 128 16.93 -0.20 -4.31
C ILE A 128 16.93 1.15 -5.02
N GLU A 129 17.18 1.14 -6.33
CA GLU A 129 16.96 2.27 -7.23
C GLU A 129 15.70 2.01 -8.05
N VAL A 130 14.70 2.89 -7.94
CA VAL A 130 13.46 2.83 -8.72
C VAL A 130 13.44 4.00 -9.68
N SER A 131 13.39 3.73 -10.97
CA SER A 131 13.16 4.74 -12.00
C SER A 131 11.66 4.81 -12.30
N LEU A 132 11.09 6.01 -12.29
CA LEU A 132 9.70 6.25 -12.58
C LEU A 132 9.54 6.84 -13.97
N PHE A 133 8.50 6.41 -14.68
CA PHE A 133 8.16 6.95 -15.99
C PHE A 133 6.64 6.85 -16.23
N GLY A 134 6.17 7.51 -17.28
CA GLY A 134 4.74 7.62 -17.60
C GLY A 134 4.03 8.72 -16.78
N ASP A 135 2.83 9.05 -17.21
CA ASP A 135 1.98 10.03 -16.52
C ASP A 135 1.31 9.37 -15.30
N ALA A 136 1.63 9.84 -14.11
CA ALA A 136 1.18 9.22 -12.87
C ALA A 136 -0.35 9.26 -12.73
N VAL A 137 -0.97 8.07 -12.78
CA VAL A 137 -2.38 7.89 -12.44
C VAL A 137 -2.53 7.92 -10.93
N SER A 138 -3.47 8.74 -10.43
CA SER A 138 -3.74 8.84 -8.98
C SER A 138 -2.51 9.26 -8.16
N ARG A 139 -1.80 10.27 -8.64
CA ARG A 139 -0.57 10.81 -8.04
C ARG A 139 -0.72 11.11 -6.54
N TRP A 140 -1.88 11.62 -6.12
CA TRP A 140 -2.17 11.96 -4.72
C TRP A 140 -2.03 10.77 -3.74
N TYR A 141 -2.33 9.53 -4.15
CA TYR A 141 -2.12 8.37 -3.28
C TYR A 141 -0.65 8.08 -3.03
N ARG A 142 0.19 8.31 -4.03
CA ARG A 142 1.64 8.25 -3.87
C ARG A 142 2.13 9.35 -2.93
N ASP A 143 1.69 10.58 -3.16
CA ASP A 143 2.09 11.74 -2.37
C ASP A 143 1.63 11.58 -0.91
N LEU A 144 0.42 11.06 -0.67
CA LEU A 144 -0.07 10.66 0.66
C LEU A 144 0.83 9.58 1.31
N THR A 145 1.27 8.59 0.52
CA THR A 145 2.19 7.56 1.03
C THR A 145 3.49 8.18 1.50
N ILE A 146 4.06 9.08 0.71
CA ILE A 146 5.31 9.79 1.04
C ILE A 146 5.12 10.62 2.32
N GLU A 147 4.04 11.35 2.42
CA GLU A 147 3.71 12.15 3.59
C GLU A 147 3.61 11.30 4.86
N ILE A 148 2.85 10.20 4.81
CA ILE A 148 2.73 9.28 5.94
C ILE A 148 4.08 8.66 6.30
N CYS A 149 4.86 8.21 5.32
CA CYS A 149 6.18 7.64 5.57
C CYS A 149 7.13 8.67 6.19
N ASN A 150 7.09 9.93 5.75
CA ASN A 150 7.89 11.01 6.33
C ASN A 150 7.51 11.27 7.80
N HIS A 151 6.21 11.27 8.13
CA HIS A 151 5.76 11.37 9.51
C HIS A 151 6.20 10.17 10.37
N CYS A 152 6.43 9.02 9.73
CA CYS A 152 6.91 7.81 10.40
C CYS A 152 8.44 7.66 10.37
N GLY A 153 9.20 8.68 9.96
CA GLY A 153 10.67 8.68 10.02
C GLY A 153 11.40 8.41 8.71
N TRP A 154 10.68 8.19 7.60
CA TRP A 154 11.32 8.10 6.28
C TRP A 154 11.83 9.49 5.85
N SER A 155 13.04 9.56 5.33
CA SER A 155 13.67 10.81 4.86
C SER A 155 14.10 10.75 3.39
N GLY A 156 13.55 9.81 2.63
CA GLY A 156 13.85 9.65 1.21
C GLY A 156 13.37 10.85 0.39
N LYS A 157 14.07 11.10 -0.71
CA LYS A 157 13.65 12.10 -1.69
C LYS A 157 12.91 11.41 -2.81
N PHE A 158 11.84 12.05 -3.25
CA PHE A 158 11.05 11.62 -4.39
C PHE A 158 11.35 12.54 -5.57
N ASP A 159 11.91 11.97 -6.63
CA ASP A 159 12.21 12.62 -7.89
C ASP A 159 11.93 11.61 -9.02
N GLU A 160 12.36 11.86 -10.24
CA GLU A 160 12.30 10.89 -11.35
C GLU A 160 12.92 9.52 -10.99
N LYS A 161 13.81 9.52 -10.01
CA LYS A 161 14.38 8.32 -9.39
C LYS A 161 14.21 8.37 -7.89
N ILE A 162 13.80 7.24 -7.33
CA ILE A 162 13.73 7.04 -5.88
C ILE A 162 14.85 6.10 -5.48
N ILE A 163 15.64 6.51 -4.50
CA ILE A 163 16.61 5.64 -3.85
C ILE A 163 16.02 5.23 -2.50
N LEU A 164 15.72 3.94 -2.37
CA LEU A 164 15.17 3.35 -1.17
C LEU A 164 16.26 2.59 -0.43
N SER A 165 16.42 2.94 0.82
CA SER A 165 17.32 2.28 1.78
C SER A 165 16.51 1.94 3.02
N LYS A 166 17.02 1.02 3.82
CA LYS A 166 16.44 0.70 5.13
C LYS A 166 16.28 1.96 5.98
N TRP A 167 15.16 2.07 6.64
CA TRP A 167 14.85 3.14 7.57
C TRP A 167 14.13 2.62 8.81
N GLU A 168 14.24 3.36 9.89
CA GLU A 168 13.58 3.02 11.15
C GLU A 168 12.19 3.62 11.18
N VAL A 169 11.19 2.80 11.43
CA VAL A 169 9.79 3.23 11.51
C VAL A 169 9.54 3.80 12.90
N ASN A 170 9.23 5.09 12.96
CA ASN A 170 8.85 5.82 14.16
C ASN A 170 7.40 6.26 14.01
N THR A 171 6.48 5.51 14.57
CA THR A 171 5.05 5.81 14.48
C THR A 171 4.70 6.94 15.45
N PRO A 172 4.04 8.03 15.00
CA PRO A 172 3.58 9.07 15.89
C PRO A 172 2.50 8.53 16.86
N GLU A 173 2.43 9.10 18.07
CA GLU A 173 1.46 8.68 19.09
C GLU A 173 0.00 8.82 18.64
N LYS A 174 -0.26 9.78 17.76
CA LYS A 174 -1.60 10.05 17.23
C LYS A 174 -1.51 10.37 15.75
N VAL A 175 -2.35 9.71 14.97
CA VAL A 175 -2.59 10.03 13.57
C VAL A 175 -4.07 10.34 13.39
N GLU A 176 -4.38 11.49 12.83
CA GLU A 176 -5.73 11.83 12.40
C GLU A 176 -5.91 11.37 10.96
N ILE A 177 -6.90 10.52 10.73
CA ILE A 177 -7.26 10.07 9.39
C ILE A 177 -8.35 11.03 8.89
N PRO A 178 -8.07 11.83 7.84
CA PRO A 178 -9.07 12.74 7.29
C PRO A 178 -10.24 11.96 6.67
N PRO A 179 -11.43 12.57 6.57
CA PRO A 179 -12.55 11.99 5.85
C PRO A 179 -12.19 11.64 4.41
N GLU A 180 -12.74 10.53 3.90
CA GLU A 180 -12.55 10.10 2.50
C GLU A 180 -13.30 11.02 1.54
N ILE A 181 -12.58 11.96 0.95
CA ILE A 181 -13.17 13.01 0.12
C ILE A 181 -13.62 12.50 -1.25
N SER A 182 -13.02 11.43 -1.77
CA SER A 182 -13.41 10.86 -3.07
C SER A 182 -14.86 10.34 -3.07
N LEU A 183 -15.41 10.07 -1.89
CA LEU A 183 -16.81 9.68 -1.70
C LEU A 183 -17.78 10.86 -1.60
N PHE A 184 -17.27 12.08 -1.44
CA PHE A 184 -18.09 13.28 -1.31
C PHE A 184 -19.10 13.49 -2.45
N PRO A 185 -18.72 13.36 -3.74
CA PRO A 185 -19.67 13.49 -4.84
C PRO A 185 -20.82 12.47 -4.77
N LEU A 186 -20.54 11.26 -4.29
CA LEU A 186 -21.58 10.22 -4.12
C LEU A 186 -22.55 10.60 -2.99
N SER A 187 -22.06 11.17 -1.89
CA SER A 187 -22.90 11.64 -0.79
C SER A 187 -23.80 12.78 -1.25
N VAL A 188 -23.25 13.75 -1.99
CA VAL A 188 -24.03 14.86 -2.56
C VAL A 188 -25.09 14.35 -3.53
N LEU A 189 -24.75 13.41 -4.40
CA LEU A 189 -25.70 12.82 -5.33
C LEU A 189 -26.81 12.07 -4.58
N PHE A 190 -26.47 11.32 -3.54
CA PHE A 190 -27.45 10.65 -2.68
C PHE A 190 -28.41 11.64 -2.05
N ASP A 191 -27.90 12.73 -1.47
CA ASP A 191 -28.73 13.77 -0.86
C ASP A 191 -29.66 14.46 -1.86
N LEU A 192 -29.17 14.74 -3.06
CA LEU A 192 -29.97 15.32 -4.13
C LEU A 192 -31.11 14.38 -4.58
N LEU A 193 -30.84 13.08 -4.71
CA LEU A 193 -31.82 12.10 -5.16
C LEU A 193 -32.88 11.78 -4.09
N HIS A 194 -32.51 11.84 -2.83
CA HIS A 194 -33.39 11.44 -1.70
C HIS A 194 -33.95 12.62 -0.92
N GLY A 195 -33.59 13.87 -1.28
CA GLY A 195 -34.03 15.07 -0.54
C GLY A 195 -33.53 15.13 0.90
N THR A 196 -32.42 14.44 1.17
CA THR A 196 -31.79 14.40 2.50
C THR A 196 -30.67 15.45 2.59
N ARG A 197 -30.25 15.77 3.80
CA ARG A 197 -29.03 16.54 4.09
C ARG A 197 -28.22 15.74 5.10
N SER A 198 -27.57 14.70 4.64
CA SER A 198 -26.78 13.82 5.49
C SER A 198 -25.42 14.43 5.89
N MET A 199 -25.00 15.50 5.22
CA MET A 199 -23.68 16.08 5.42
C MET A 199 -23.72 17.33 6.27
N ASN A 200 -23.39 17.13 7.57
CA ASN A 200 -23.01 18.20 8.51
C ASN A 200 -21.47 18.31 8.66
N GLN A 201 -20.69 17.80 7.71
CA GLN A 201 -19.23 17.90 7.80
C GLN A 201 -18.76 19.17 7.12
N ASP A 202 -18.08 20.01 7.90
CA ASP A 202 -17.43 21.22 7.38
C ASP A 202 -16.15 20.83 6.65
N PHE A 203 -16.24 20.73 5.33
CA PHE A 203 -15.10 20.40 4.47
C PHE A 203 -14.21 21.61 4.15
N THR A 204 -14.54 22.80 4.68
CA THR A 204 -13.82 24.03 4.38
C THR A 204 -12.39 24.10 4.90
N ASN A 205 -12.02 23.20 5.84
CA ASN A 205 -10.69 23.15 6.45
C ASN A 205 -9.82 21.97 5.99
N LEU A 206 -10.24 21.22 4.97
CA LEU A 206 -9.44 20.11 4.45
C LEU A 206 -8.36 20.64 3.50
N GLN A 207 -7.22 20.98 4.04
CA GLN A 207 -5.96 21.08 3.27
C GLN A 207 -5.50 19.65 2.90
N SER A 208 -6.19 19.04 1.96
CA SER A 208 -5.79 17.76 1.40
C SER A 208 -5.24 17.98 -0.02
N PRO A 209 -4.14 17.35 -0.41
CA PRO A 209 -3.66 17.35 -1.79
C PRO A 209 -4.73 16.93 -2.80
N ILE A 210 -5.77 16.23 -2.34
CA ILE A 210 -6.93 15.80 -3.14
C ILE A 210 -7.79 16.99 -3.58
N PHE A 211 -7.84 18.08 -2.81
CA PHE A 211 -8.63 19.27 -3.18
C PHE A 211 -8.01 20.13 -4.28
N GLU A 212 -6.70 20.05 -4.46
CA GLU A 212 -6.02 20.81 -5.53
C GLU A 212 -6.18 20.14 -6.92
N ALA A 213 -6.70 18.90 -6.95
CA ALA A 213 -6.85 18.11 -8.17
C ALA A 213 -8.30 18.07 -8.72
N ILE A 214 -9.27 18.71 -8.06
CA ILE A 214 -10.67 18.84 -8.48
C ILE A 214 -10.97 20.30 -8.83
#